data_d8e58efbb637fd8dac002eff714280f2
#
_entry.id   d8e58efbb637fd8dac002eff714280f2
#
_cell.length_a   1.000
_cell.length_b   1.000
_cell.length_c   1.000
_cell.angle_alpha   90.00
_cell.angle_beta   90.00
_cell.angle_gamma   90.00
#
_symmetry.space_group_name_H-M   'P 1'
#
loop_
_entity.id
_entity.type
_entity.pdbx_description
1 polymer ?
#
loop_
_entity_poly.entity_id
_entity_poly.type
_entity_poly.pdbx_seq_one_letter_code
_entity_poly.pdbx_strand_id
1 'polypeptide(L)'
;MSLLGALQPNRRRLAEWLTTRRLRVWREYLTAYLMIAPAATLIFVFGIFPVGFAVFVSLHKWRLKRGDIIGMANYTSAIGSLAYLLVFALGLGLLAWAVIRLRRIHRDFEGGSFRFWSLNLPGILLASVGLSFINWTIVLLPNILDIADKIRGVERTRALFMQLLHEAFTADAVLAARSTMFWLMVGAAGAVAVAMYLWRTPETLQQQFELASNWFLIGAGAILLVYVYTQVMGAYEAAVQSGEDPGILPQLVSITTGLILLFLGWKIWAQATDQPSTFLFLLRLLSAMVLIVGGWIMVGELPVL
;
A
#
# COMPACT_ATOMS: atom_id res chain seq x y z
N MET A 1 -19.36 -22.01 -55.79
CA MET A 1 -18.88 -20.65 -55.53
C MET A 1 -18.91 -20.43 -54.04
N SER A 2 -17.75 -20.38 -53.40
CA SER A 2 -17.56 -20.53 -51.95
C SER A 2 -17.88 -19.23 -51.20
N LEU A 3 -18.73 -19.34 -50.17
CA LEU A 3 -19.10 -18.28 -49.21
C LEU A 3 -17.89 -17.72 -48.41
N LEU A 4 -16.72 -18.34 -48.54
CA LEU A 4 -15.48 -17.91 -47.87
C LEU A 4 -14.81 -16.67 -48.47
N GLY A 5 -15.12 -16.26 -49.71
CA GLY A 5 -14.55 -15.07 -50.33
C GLY A 5 -15.18 -13.74 -49.89
N ALA A 6 -16.42 -13.78 -49.40
CA ALA A 6 -17.15 -12.57 -49.01
C ALA A 6 -16.81 -12.03 -47.59
N LEU A 7 -16.13 -12.82 -46.75
CA LEU A 7 -15.83 -12.46 -45.36
C LEU A 7 -14.43 -11.85 -45.15
N GLN A 8 -13.54 -11.90 -46.14
CA GLN A 8 -12.16 -11.42 -46.02
C GLN A 8 -11.99 -9.90 -46.02
N PRO A 9 -12.72 -9.08 -46.82
CA PRO A 9 -12.49 -7.64 -46.82
C PRO A 9 -12.89 -6.91 -45.56
N ASN A 10 -13.79 -7.50 -44.76
CA ASN A 10 -14.32 -6.83 -43.58
C ASN A 10 -13.39 -6.96 -42.34
N ARG A 11 -12.60 -8.03 -42.24
CA ARG A 11 -11.64 -8.23 -41.13
C ARG A 11 -10.44 -7.29 -41.23
N ARG A 12 -9.91 -7.05 -42.41
CA ARG A 12 -8.78 -6.11 -42.65
C ARG A 12 -9.20 -4.68 -42.34
N ARG A 13 -10.32 -4.21 -42.83
CA ARG A 13 -10.85 -2.87 -42.55
C ARG A 13 -11.17 -2.66 -41.08
N LEU A 14 -11.72 -3.65 -40.38
CA LEU A 14 -11.97 -3.59 -38.94
C LEU A 14 -10.65 -3.56 -38.13
N ALA A 15 -9.64 -4.31 -38.51
CA ALA A 15 -8.34 -4.31 -37.88
C ALA A 15 -7.61 -2.97 -38.09
N GLU A 16 -7.65 -2.42 -39.29
CA GLU A 16 -7.09 -1.09 -39.62
C GLU A 16 -7.83 0.04 -38.88
N TRP A 17 -9.16 -0.05 -38.78
CA TRP A 17 -9.95 0.96 -38.06
C TRP A 17 -9.70 0.91 -36.54
N LEU A 18 -9.58 -0.29 -35.97
CA LEU A 18 -9.27 -0.47 -34.54
C LEU A 18 -7.85 -0.01 -34.19
N THR A 19 -6.87 -0.27 -35.06
CA THR A 19 -5.48 0.18 -34.85
C THR A 19 -5.34 1.69 -34.99
N THR A 20 -5.93 2.30 -36.01
CA THR A 20 -5.85 3.75 -36.25
C THR A 20 -6.57 4.54 -35.14
N ARG A 21 -7.75 4.08 -34.69
CA ARG A 21 -8.48 4.73 -33.61
C ARG A 21 -7.76 4.58 -32.27
N ARG A 22 -7.21 3.42 -31.97
CA ARG A 22 -6.42 3.20 -30.74
C ARG A 22 -5.17 4.05 -30.73
N LEU A 23 -4.40 4.11 -31.82
CA LEU A 23 -3.21 4.95 -31.94
C LEU A 23 -3.51 6.43 -31.77
N ARG A 24 -4.65 6.91 -32.30
CA ARG A 24 -5.08 8.31 -32.13
C ARG A 24 -5.37 8.61 -30.67
N VAL A 25 -6.16 7.77 -30.00
CA VAL A 25 -6.50 7.92 -28.57
C VAL A 25 -5.23 7.87 -27.70
N TRP A 26 -4.33 6.93 -27.96
CA TRP A 26 -3.05 6.87 -27.26
C TRP A 26 -2.20 8.12 -27.45
N ARG A 27 -2.17 8.67 -28.65
CA ARG A 27 -1.44 9.90 -28.95
C ARG A 27 -2.05 11.11 -28.25
N GLU A 28 -3.37 11.20 -28.17
CA GLU A 28 -4.07 12.25 -27.44
C GLU A 28 -3.78 12.18 -25.92
N TYR A 29 -3.83 10.99 -25.32
CA TYR A 29 -3.45 10.81 -23.92
C TYR A 29 -1.98 11.12 -23.66
N LEU A 30 -1.08 10.62 -24.51
CA LEU A 30 0.34 10.89 -24.36
C LEU A 30 0.63 12.39 -24.43
N THR A 31 0.02 13.11 -25.38
CA THR A 31 0.19 14.55 -25.50
C THR A 31 -0.36 15.27 -24.26
N ALA A 32 -1.53 14.87 -23.75
CA ALA A 32 -2.12 15.46 -22.56
C ALA A 32 -1.22 15.24 -21.33
N TYR A 33 -0.72 14.01 -21.12
CA TYR A 33 0.20 13.71 -20.01
C TYR A 33 1.53 14.46 -20.16
N LEU A 34 2.05 14.60 -21.36
CA LEU A 34 3.31 15.30 -21.63
C LEU A 34 3.18 16.80 -21.36
N MET A 35 2.01 17.38 -21.61
CA MET A 35 1.71 18.77 -21.26
C MET A 35 1.59 19.00 -19.75
N ILE A 36 1.04 18.01 -19.00
CA ILE A 36 0.88 18.08 -17.56
C ILE A 36 2.18 17.72 -16.82
N ALA A 37 3.06 16.92 -17.45
CA ALA A 37 4.27 16.39 -16.82
C ALA A 37 5.18 17.46 -16.19
N PRO A 38 5.46 18.63 -16.81
CA PRO A 38 6.29 19.65 -16.19
C PRO A 38 5.69 20.17 -14.88
N ALA A 39 4.39 20.49 -14.89
CA ALA A 39 3.69 20.96 -13.69
C ALA A 39 3.63 19.89 -12.61
N ALA A 40 3.31 18.64 -12.98
CA ALA A 40 3.29 17.51 -12.06
C ALA A 40 4.68 17.25 -11.45
N THR A 41 5.74 17.37 -12.24
CA THR A 41 7.12 17.23 -11.75
C THR A 41 7.47 18.33 -10.75
N LEU A 42 7.10 19.56 -10.98
CA LEU A 42 7.32 20.67 -10.05
C LEU A 42 6.55 20.43 -8.73
N ILE A 43 5.29 20.03 -8.80
CA ILE A 43 4.49 19.71 -7.62
C ILE A 43 5.12 18.53 -6.84
N PHE A 44 5.60 17.51 -7.54
CA PHE A 44 6.26 16.38 -6.91
C PHE A 44 7.56 16.80 -6.21
N VAL A 45 8.46 17.49 -6.92
CA VAL A 45 9.79 17.86 -6.40
C VAL A 45 9.72 18.89 -5.27
N PHE A 46 8.84 19.89 -5.39
CA PHE A 46 8.79 21.01 -4.43
C PHE A 46 7.64 20.88 -3.42
N GLY A 47 6.66 20.03 -3.66
CA GLY A 47 5.54 19.82 -2.75
C GLY A 47 5.61 18.46 -2.05
N ILE A 48 5.47 17.38 -2.80
CA ILE A 48 5.30 16.05 -2.23
C ILE A 48 6.61 15.50 -1.64
N PHE A 49 7.72 15.63 -2.38
CA PHE A 49 9.02 15.10 -1.96
C PHE A 49 9.53 15.72 -0.65
N PRO A 50 9.52 17.06 -0.44
CA PRO A 50 9.96 17.64 0.82
C PRO A 50 9.13 17.19 2.03
N VAL A 51 7.83 17.02 1.86
CA VAL A 51 6.96 16.50 2.93
C VAL A 51 7.32 15.05 3.27
N GLY A 52 7.46 14.19 2.26
CA GLY A 52 7.91 12.81 2.46
C GLY A 52 9.29 12.72 3.09
N PHE A 53 10.21 13.59 2.65
CA PHE A 53 11.56 13.67 3.21
C PHE A 53 11.57 14.17 4.66
N ALA A 54 10.73 15.15 5.01
CA ALA A 54 10.57 15.59 6.39
C ALA A 54 10.09 14.47 7.31
N VAL A 55 9.11 13.66 6.87
CA VAL A 55 8.68 12.47 7.60
C VAL A 55 9.82 11.47 7.75
N PHE A 56 10.58 11.21 6.68
CA PHE A 56 11.75 10.34 6.75
C PHE A 56 12.79 10.82 7.76
N VAL A 57 13.15 12.10 7.74
CA VAL A 57 14.09 12.74 8.70
C VAL A 57 13.58 12.61 10.12
N SER A 58 12.29 12.82 10.35
CA SER A 58 11.68 12.78 11.69
C SER A 58 11.71 11.39 12.34
N LEU A 59 11.82 10.33 11.54
CA LEU A 59 11.96 8.96 12.02
C LEU A 59 13.41 8.52 12.29
N HIS A 60 14.38 9.40 12.02
CA HIS A 60 15.81 9.16 12.24
C HIS A 60 16.37 10.06 13.33
N LYS A 61 17.42 9.59 14.00
CA LYS A 61 18.26 10.43 14.86
C LYS A 61 19.10 11.36 13.98
N TRP A 62 18.51 12.50 13.61
CA TRP A 62 19.16 13.45 12.70
C TRP A 62 19.81 14.59 13.47
N ARG A 63 21.14 14.67 13.37
CA ARG A 63 21.91 15.83 13.86
C ARG A 63 22.60 16.48 12.65
N LEU A 64 23.91 16.53 12.61
CA LEU A 64 24.69 16.96 11.44
C LEU A 64 24.76 15.88 10.35
N LYS A 65 24.52 14.62 10.72
CA LYS A 65 24.50 13.45 9.86
C LYS A 65 23.26 12.62 10.17
N ARG A 66 22.86 11.81 9.19
CA ARG A 66 21.85 10.78 9.40
C ARG A 66 22.38 9.76 10.43
N GLY A 67 21.65 9.56 11.48
CA GLY A 67 21.88 8.47 12.43
C GLY A 67 20.92 7.31 12.18
N ASP A 68 20.82 6.42 13.16
CA ASP A 68 19.96 5.24 13.12
C ASP A 68 18.48 5.62 13.04
N ILE A 69 17.67 4.68 12.54
CA ILE A 69 16.21 4.77 12.57
C ILE A 69 15.77 4.59 14.02
N ILE A 70 15.16 5.64 14.58
CA ILE A 70 14.63 5.65 15.96
C ILE A 70 13.09 5.63 15.98
N GLY A 71 12.48 5.55 14.81
CA GLY A 71 11.03 5.49 14.67
C GLY A 71 10.32 6.66 15.34
N MET A 72 9.39 6.36 16.25
CA MET A 72 8.60 7.36 16.95
C MET A 72 9.33 8.06 18.12
N ALA A 73 10.59 7.73 18.42
CA ALA A 73 11.28 8.26 19.60
C ALA A 73 11.40 9.79 19.63
N ASN A 74 11.55 10.45 18.46
CA ASN A 74 11.53 11.91 18.39
C ASN A 74 10.17 12.51 18.77
N TYR A 75 9.08 11.82 18.42
CA TYR A 75 7.72 12.26 18.75
C TYR A 75 7.39 11.96 20.21
N THR A 76 7.77 10.77 20.71
CA THR A 76 7.54 10.43 22.12
C THR A 76 8.36 11.28 23.07
N SER A 77 9.55 11.74 22.68
CA SER A 77 10.33 12.69 23.46
C SER A 77 9.69 14.09 23.50
N ALA A 78 8.92 14.48 22.48
CA ALA A 78 8.28 15.79 22.39
C ALA A 78 6.90 15.82 23.09
N ILE A 79 6.08 14.80 22.88
CA ILE A 79 4.66 14.77 23.30
C ILE A 79 4.29 13.50 24.12
N GLY A 80 5.29 12.73 24.56
CA GLY A 80 5.09 11.54 25.35
C GLY A 80 4.30 10.44 24.58
N SER A 81 3.55 9.66 25.33
CA SER A 81 2.74 8.55 24.81
C SER A 81 1.63 8.98 23.85
N LEU A 82 1.25 10.28 23.83
CA LEU A 82 0.28 10.83 22.88
C LEU A 82 0.70 10.63 21.43
N ALA A 83 2.01 10.55 21.12
CA ALA A 83 2.50 10.27 19.77
C ALA A 83 1.92 8.95 19.23
N TYR A 84 1.97 7.88 20.02
CA TYR A 84 1.42 6.58 19.64
C TYR A 84 -0.09 6.63 19.47
N LEU A 85 -0.79 7.33 20.38
CA LEU A 85 -2.24 7.49 20.31
C LEU A 85 -2.68 8.21 19.04
N LEU A 86 -1.95 9.25 18.62
CA LEU A 86 -2.26 9.99 17.38
C LEU A 86 -2.05 9.12 16.14
N VAL A 87 -0.96 8.37 16.05
CA VAL A 87 -0.72 7.48 14.90
C VAL A 87 -1.72 6.32 14.89
N PHE A 88 -2.08 5.79 16.06
CA PHE A 88 -3.12 4.78 16.21
C PHE A 88 -4.49 5.31 15.72
N ALA A 89 -4.88 6.49 16.17
CA ALA A 89 -6.12 7.15 15.74
C ALA A 89 -6.13 7.42 14.23
N LEU A 90 -4.99 7.83 13.65
CA LEU A 90 -4.82 8.01 12.21
C LEU A 90 -5.03 6.68 11.47
N GLY A 91 -4.39 5.60 11.92
CA GLY A 91 -4.54 4.27 11.33
C GLY A 91 -5.99 3.78 11.36
N LEU A 92 -6.67 3.94 12.51
CA LEU A 92 -8.10 3.64 12.65
C LEU A 92 -8.98 4.51 11.74
N GLY A 93 -8.70 5.81 11.68
CA GLY A 93 -9.41 6.74 10.82
C GLY A 93 -9.32 6.37 9.34
N LEU A 94 -8.12 5.99 8.87
CA LEU A 94 -7.91 5.51 7.51
C LEU A 94 -8.69 4.23 7.22
N LEU A 95 -8.67 3.26 8.14
CA LEU A 95 -9.45 2.02 7.99
C LEU A 95 -10.95 2.28 7.99
N ALA A 96 -11.45 3.09 8.91
CA ALA A 96 -12.86 3.45 8.98
C ALA A 96 -13.31 4.15 7.69
N TRP A 97 -12.54 5.12 7.22
CA TRP A 97 -12.80 5.80 5.95
C TRP A 97 -12.81 4.82 4.78
N ALA A 98 -11.81 3.94 4.69
CA ALA A 98 -11.72 2.95 3.62
C ALA A 98 -12.90 1.97 3.63
N VAL A 99 -13.36 1.52 4.81
CA VAL A 99 -14.54 0.65 4.93
C VAL A 99 -15.81 1.38 4.50
N ILE A 100 -16.01 2.64 4.93
CA ILE A 100 -17.16 3.46 4.52
C ILE A 100 -17.16 3.66 2.99
N ARG A 101 -15.98 3.97 2.43
CA ARG A 101 -15.79 4.14 0.99
C ARG A 101 -16.04 2.85 0.21
N LEU A 102 -15.53 1.72 0.69
CA LEU A 102 -15.74 0.41 0.07
C LEU A 102 -17.22 0.03 0.01
N ARG A 103 -17.96 0.29 1.12
CA ARG A 103 -19.41 0.09 1.17
C ARG A 103 -20.14 0.96 0.15
N ARG A 104 -19.73 2.22 0.00
CA ARG A 104 -20.28 3.13 -1.01
C ARG A 104 -20.02 2.61 -2.41
N ILE A 105 -18.74 2.27 -2.73
CA ILE A 105 -18.37 1.70 -4.03
C ILE A 105 -19.18 0.43 -4.31
N HIS A 106 -19.33 -0.47 -3.33
CA HIS A 106 -20.10 -1.71 -3.49
C HIS A 106 -21.60 -1.45 -3.75
N ARG A 107 -22.19 -0.49 -3.04
CA ARG A 107 -23.62 -0.14 -3.21
C ARG A 107 -23.90 0.49 -4.57
N ASP A 108 -23.01 1.35 -5.02
CA ASP A 108 -23.16 2.10 -6.27
C ASP A 108 -22.64 1.29 -7.49
N PHE A 109 -22.21 0.03 -7.27
CA PHE A 109 -21.60 -0.82 -8.29
C PHE A 109 -22.65 -1.51 -9.16
N GLU A 110 -22.69 -1.14 -10.43
CA GLU A 110 -23.51 -1.80 -11.45
C GLU A 110 -22.76 -3.02 -12.03
N GLY A 111 -23.31 -4.24 -11.88
CA GLY A 111 -22.69 -5.42 -12.51
C GLY A 111 -22.65 -6.69 -11.66
N GLY A 112 -23.31 -6.69 -10.51
CA GLY A 112 -23.44 -7.86 -9.65
C GLY A 112 -22.20 -8.16 -8.78
N SER A 113 -22.41 -8.97 -7.75
CA SER A 113 -21.40 -9.27 -6.73
C SER A 113 -20.15 -9.93 -7.30
N PHE A 114 -20.27 -10.84 -8.27
CA PHE A 114 -19.14 -11.54 -8.87
C PHE A 114 -18.19 -10.58 -9.59
N ARG A 115 -18.72 -9.64 -10.37
CA ARG A 115 -17.91 -8.63 -11.06
C ARG A 115 -17.19 -7.71 -10.05
N PHE A 116 -17.89 -7.27 -9.02
CA PHE A 116 -17.29 -6.47 -7.95
C PHE A 116 -16.08 -7.17 -7.32
N TRP A 117 -16.25 -8.43 -6.90
CA TRP A 117 -15.17 -9.18 -6.26
C TRP A 117 -14.03 -9.52 -7.21
N SER A 118 -14.31 -9.80 -8.49
CA SER A 118 -13.27 -10.06 -9.50
C SER A 118 -12.40 -8.83 -9.78
N LEU A 119 -12.95 -7.61 -9.65
CA LEU A 119 -12.20 -6.36 -9.80
C LEU A 119 -11.41 -5.97 -8.53
N ASN A 120 -11.72 -6.55 -7.38
CA ASN A 120 -10.94 -6.32 -6.17
C ASN A 120 -9.52 -6.90 -6.27
N LEU A 121 -9.33 -8.05 -6.91
CA LEU A 121 -7.99 -8.65 -7.07
C LEU A 121 -6.99 -7.72 -7.77
N PRO A 122 -7.27 -7.17 -8.98
CA PRO A 122 -6.39 -6.18 -9.58
C PRO A 122 -6.26 -4.90 -8.72
N GLY A 123 -7.32 -4.49 -8.01
CA GLY A 123 -7.27 -3.37 -7.07
C GLY A 123 -6.29 -3.60 -5.92
N ILE A 124 -6.32 -4.77 -5.30
CA ILE A 124 -5.39 -5.17 -4.24
C ILE A 124 -3.94 -5.19 -4.77
N LEU A 125 -3.72 -5.79 -5.94
CA LEU A 125 -2.38 -5.88 -6.53
C LEU A 125 -1.82 -4.49 -6.88
N LEU A 126 -2.64 -3.59 -7.46
CA LEU A 126 -2.25 -2.21 -7.73
C LEU A 126 -1.92 -1.44 -6.43
N ALA A 127 -2.72 -1.61 -5.38
CA ALA A 127 -2.44 -1.04 -4.07
C ALA A 127 -1.11 -1.55 -3.49
N SER A 128 -0.87 -2.86 -3.61
CA SER A 128 0.37 -3.51 -3.16
C SER A 128 1.60 -3.00 -3.93
N VAL A 129 1.47 -2.69 -5.22
CA VAL A 129 2.53 -2.02 -6.00
C VAL A 129 2.84 -0.65 -5.40
N GLY A 130 1.82 0.16 -5.08
CA GLY A 130 2.01 1.47 -4.47
C GLY A 130 2.72 1.39 -3.10
N LEU A 131 2.30 0.47 -2.24
CA LEU A 131 2.93 0.25 -0.94
C LEU A 131 4.36 -0.29 -1.08
N SER A 132 4.59 -1.21 -2.03
CA SER A 132 5.93 -1.73 -2.31
C SER A 132 6.87 -0.68 -2.90
N PHE A 133 6.36 0.27 -3.68
CA PHE A 133 7.13 1.43 -4.15
C PHE A 133 7.57 2.32 -2.99
N ILE A 134 6.68 2.59 -2.04
CA ILE A 134 7.03 3.35 -0.82
C ILE A 134 8.11 2.60 -0.02
N ASN A 135 7.95 1.29 0.17
CA ASN A 135 8.94 0.47 0.87
C ASN A 135 10.30 0.51 0.15
N TRP A 136 10.33 0.34 -1.18
CA TRP A 136 11.54 0.46 -1.96
C TRP A 136 12.21 1.82 -1.80
N THR A 137 11.44 2.90 -1.80
CA THR A 137 11.95 4.26 -1.60
C THR A 137 12.56 4.43 -0.20
N ILE A 138 11.89 3.91 0.85
CA ILE A 138 12.39 3.96 2.23
C ILE A 138 13.72 3.20 2.37
N VAL A 139 13.85 2.05 1.70
CA VAL A 139 15.09 1.24 1.73
C VAL A 139 16.21 1.87 0.89
N LEU A 140 15.88 2.50 -0.24
CA LEU A 140 16.85 3.13 -1.13
C LEU A 140 17.39 4.45 -0.57
N LEU A 141 16.54 5.27 0.04
CA LEU A 141 16.88 6.62 0.46
C LEU A 141 18.09 6.68 1.41
N PRO A 142 18.23 5.80 2.42
CA PRO A 142 19.42 5.73 3.25
C PRO A 142 20.72 5.55 2.45
N ASN A 143 20.71 4.61 1.50
CA ASN A 143 21.90 4.31 0.70
C ASN A 143 22.33 5.48 -0.19
N ILE A 144 21.36 6.26 -0.71
CA ILE A 144 21.64 7.47 -1.48
C ILE A 144 22.22 8.57 -0.58
N LEU A 145 21.66 8.76 0.61
CA LEU A 145 22.13 9.78 1.54
C LEU A 145 23.56 9.50 2.05
N ASP A 146 23.92 8.24 2.23
CA ASP A 146 25.26 7.82 2.64
C ASP A 146 26.35 8.13 1.60
N ILE A 147 25.98 8.34 0.32
CA ILE A 147 26.92 8.74 -0.72
C ILE A 147 27.62 10.06 -0.33
N ALA A 148 26.88 11.02 0.23
CA ALA A 148 27.46 12.30 0.63
C ALA A 148 28.54 12.17 1.71
N ASP A 149 28.39 11.21 2.62
CA ASP A 149 29.38 10.91 3.65
C ASP A 149 30.58 10.10 3.10
N LYS A 150 30.33 9.16 2.18
CA LYS A 150 31.40 8.36 1.53
C LYS A 150 32.32 9.20 0.63
N ILE A 151 31.82 10.30 0.05
CA ILE A 151 32.61 11.20 -0.80
C ILE A 151 33.41 12.20 0.07
N ARG A 152 33.13 12.32 1.36
CA ARG A 152 33.76 13.30 2.23
C ARG A 152 35.23 12.93 2.47
N GLY A 153 36.16 13.81 2.07
CA GLY A 153 37.61 13.62 2.21
C GLY A 153 38.27 12.84 1.07
N VAL A 154 37.52 12.51 0.02
CA VAL A 154 38.04 11.86 -1.19
C VAL A 154 37.89 12.84 -2.37
N GLU A 155 38.76 12.68 -3.38
CA GLU A 155 38.66 13.45 -4.64
C GLU A 155 37.32 13.21 -5.31
N ARG A 156 36.55 14.30 -5.52
CA ARG A 156 35.18 14.24 -6.06
C ARG A 156 35.21 14.04 -7.57
N THR A 157 35.36 12.79 -8.01
CA THR A 157 35.30 12.45 -9.43
C THR A 157 33.90 11.99 -9.80
N ARG A 158 33.50 12.27 -11.07
CA ARG A 158 32.23 11.77 -11.60
C ARG A 158 32.17 10.23 -11.57
N ALA A 159 33.31 9.58 -11.81
CA ALA A 159 33.40 8.12 -11.79
C ALA A 159 33.06 7.56 -10.40
N LEU A 160 33.64 8.10 -9.34
CA LEU A 160 33.37 7.71 -7.96
C LEU A 160 31.88 7.90 -7.60
N PHE A 161 31.31 9.04 -7.97
CA PHE A 161 29.88 9.29 -7.72
C PHE A 161 29.00 8.25 -8.41
N MET A 162 29.25 7.95 -9.68
CA MET A 162 28.48 6.95 -10.42
C MET A 162 28.64 5.55 -9.85
N GLN A 163 29.84 5.20 -9.38
CA GLN A 163 30.09 3.92 -8.71
C GLN A 163 29.28 3.82 -7.41
N LEU A 164 29.34 4.83 -6.53
CA LEU A 164 28.60 4.84 -5.27
C LEU A 164 27.09 4.85 -5.49
N LEU A 165 26.61 5.55 -6.53
CA LEU A 165 25.22 5.53 -6.91
C LEU A 165 24.81 4.12 -7.37
N HIS A 166 25.63 3.46 -8.18
CA HIS A 166 25.38 2.08 -8.59
C HIS A 166 25.33 1.14 -7.38
N GLU A 167 26.28 1.25 -6.43
CA GLU A 167 26.28 0.48 -5.18
C GLU A 167 25.00 0.70 -4.38
N ALA A 168 24.52 1.97 -4.27
CA ALA A 168 23.28 2.28 -3.56
C ALA A 168 22.07 1.59 -4.17
N PHE A 169 21.99 1.51 -5.51
CA PHE A 169 20.89 0.85 -6.21
C PHE A 169 21.02 -0.68 -6.28
N THR A 170 22.20 -1.22 -6.03
CA THR A 170 22.49 -2.66 -6.07
C THR A 170 22.67 -3.27 -4.69
N ALA A 171 22.49 -2.51 -3.62
CA ALA A 171 22.49 -3.05 -2.26
C ALA A 171 21.41 -4.16 -2.11
N ASP A 172 21.74 -5.26 -1.42
CA ASP A 172 20.89 -6.47 -1.34
C ASP A 172 19.45 -6.17 -0.91
N ALA A 173 19.26 -5.32 0.10
CA ALA A 173 17.94 -4.91 0.56
C ALA A 173 17.15 -4.12 -0.51
N VAL A 174 17.84 -3.26 -1.28
CA VAL A 174 17.23 -2.48 -2.38
C VAL A 174 16.87 -3.38 -3.54
N LEU A 175 17.71 -4.36 -3.88
CA LEU A 175 17.45 -5.36 -4.91
C LEU A 175 16.24 -6.22 -4.54
N ALA A 176 16.16 -6.68 -3.29
CA ALA A 176 15.03 -7.47 -2.79
C ALA A 176 13.71 -6.68 -2.87
N ALA A 177 13.71 -5.42 -2.39
CA ALA A 177 12.54 -4.54 -2.47
C ALA A 177 12.13 -4.25 -3.92
N ARG A 178 13.10 -4.00 -4.82
CA ARG A 178 12.85 -3.80 -6.26
C ARG A 178 12.29 -5.05 -6.92
N SER A 179 12.84 -6.22 -6.62
CA SER A 179 12.35 -7.49 -7.14
C SER A 179 10.90 -7.75 -6.74
N THR A 180 10.56 -7.54 -5.47
CA THR A 180 9.18 -7.64 -4.96
C THR A 180 8.26 -6.69 -5.70
N MET A 181 8.64 -5.43 -5.84
CA MET A 181 7.88 -4.43 -6.58
C MET A 181 7.67 -4.84 -8.05
N PHE A 182 8.71 -5.34 -8.72
CA PHE A 182 8.64 -5.77 -10.11
C PHE A 182 7.65 -6.91 -10.31
N TRP A 183 7.69 -7.95 -9.48
CA TRP A 183 6.76 -9.07 -9.58
C TRP A 183 5.32 -8.67 -9.26
N LEU A 184 5.12 -7.78 -8.29
CA LEU A 184 3.81 -7.18 -8.02
C LEU A 184 3.29 -6.38 -9.22
N MET A 185 4.15 -5.60 -9.89
CA MET A 185 3.78 -4.87 -11.11
C MET A 185 3.36 -5.81 -12.25
N VAL A 186 4.12 -6.90 -12.46
CA VAL A 186 3.78 -7.91 -13.48
C VAL A 186 2.45 -8.57 -13.15
N GLY A 187 2.25 -8.98 -11.90
CA GLY A 187 0.99 -9.55 -11.43
C GLY A 187 -0.18 -8.58 -11.55
N ALA A 188 -0.01 -7.33 -11.17
CA ALA A 188 -1.02 -6.29 -11.29
C ALA A 188 -1.39 -6.01 -12.77
N ALA A 189 -0.39 -5.88 -13.64
CA ALA A 189 -0.61 -5.68 -15.07
C ALA A 189 -1.38 -6.86 -15.69
N GLY A 190 -1.00 -8.08 -15.34
CA GLY A 190 -1.71 -9.29 -15.77
C GLY A 190 -3.16 -9.33 -15.28
N ALA A 191 -3.40 -9.05 -14.00
CA ALA A 191 -4.74 -9.03 -13.41
C ALA A 191 -5.62 -7.93 -14.03
N VAL A 192 -5.08 -6.73 -14.25
CA VAL A 192 -5.77 -5.64 -14.95
C VAL A 192 -6.12 -6.05 -16.38
N ALA A 193 -5.19 -6.65 -17.12
CA ALA A 193 -5.42 -7.10 -18.49
C ALA A 193 -6.52 -8.16 -18.56
N VAL A 194 -6.50 -9.14 -17.65
CA VAL A 194 -7.53 -10.18 -17.54
C VAL A 194 -8.89 -9.56 -17.21
N ALA A 195 -8.96 -8.67 -16.24
CA ALA A 195 -10.21 -8.00 -15.87
C ALA A 195 -10.76 -7.15 -17.02
N MET A 196 -9.91 -6.42 -17.75
CA MET A 196 -10.31 -5.68 -18.95
C MET A 196 -10.76 -6.58 -20.10
N TYR A 197 -10.18 -7.78 -20.20
CA TYR A 197 -10.61 -8.77 -21.19
C TYR A 197 -11.98 -9.36 -20.85
N LEU A 198 -12.20 -9.71 -19.59
CA LEU A 198 -13.46 -10.31 -19.12
C LEU A 198 -14.63 -9.31 -19.18
N TRP A 199 -14.41 -8.08 -18.74
CA TRP A 199 -15.49 -7.13 -18.50
C TRP A 199 -15.63 -6.02 -19.55
N ARG A 200 -14.76 -5.91 -20.51
CA ARG A 200 -14.76 -5.06 -21.74
C ARG A 200 -15.60 -3.76 -21.71
N THR A 201 -15.80 -3.18 -20.52
CA THR A 201 -16.51 -1.90 -20.37
C THR A 201 -15.52 -0.75 -20.18
N PRO A 202 -15.78 0.46 -20.69
CA PRO A 202 -14.87 1.60 -20.55
C PRO A 202 -14.64 1.99 -19.09
N GLU A 203 -15.60 1.69 -18.21
CA GLU A 203 -15.56 2.02 -16.79
C GLU A 203 -14.71 1.05 -15.97
N THR A 204 -14.36 -0.13 -16.53
CA THR A 204 -13.61 -1.18 -15.79
C THR A 204 -12.29 -0.66 -15.24
N LEU A 205 -11.56 0.15 -16.00
CA LEU A 205 -10.27 0.71 -15.57
C LEU A 205 -10.46 1.72 -14.43
N GLN A 206 -11.46 2.61 -14.54
CA GLN A 206 -11.77 3.57 -13.49
C GLN A 206 -12.15 2.85 -12.18
N GLN A 207 -13.02 1.84 -12.26
CA GLN A 207 -13.43 1.03 -11.11
C GLN A 207 -12.23 0.33 -10.45
N GLN A 208 -11.27 -0.17 -11.24
CA GLN A 208 -10.04 -0.76 -10.71
C GLN A 208 -9.18 0.26 -9.96
N PHE A 209 -9.04 1.49 -10.47
CA PHE A 209 -8.30 2.55 -9.78
C PHE A 209 -9.01 3.02 -8.50
N GLU A 210 -10.33 3.09 -8.49
CA GLU A 210 -11.11 3.42 -7.30
C GLU A 210 -10.92 2.35 -6.21
N LEU A 211 -10.99 1.08 -6.58
CA LEU A 211 -10.73 -0.05 -5.67
C LEU A 211 -9.26 -0.05 -5.22
N ALA A 212 -8.30 0.16 -6.12
CA ALA A 212 -6.88 0.23 -5.78
C ALA A 212 -6.59 1.34 -4.76
N SER A 213 -7.14 2.54 -4.97
CA SER A 213 -6.97 3.65 -4.03
C SER A 213 -7.59 3.34 -2.66
N ASN A 214 -8.70 2.59 -2.63
CA ASN A 214 -9.32 2.16 -1.39
C ASN A 214 -8.50 1.09 -0.67
N TRP A 215 -7.99 0.09 -1.39
CA TRP A 215 -7.11 -0.94 -0.83
C TRP A 215 -5.77 -0.38 -0.36
N PHE A 216 -5.27 0.67 -1.02
CA PHE A 216 -4.09 1.40 -0.56
C PHE A 216 -4.33 2.06 0.81
N LEU A 217 -5.50 2.68 1.03
CA LEU A 217 -5.87 3.24 2.35
C LEU A 217 -5.99 2.14 3.41
N ILE A 218 -6.56 0.99 3.07
CA ILE A 218 -6.64 -0.17 3.97
C ILE A 218 -5.22 -0.64 4.34
N GLY A 219 -4.35 -0.83 3.35
CA GLY A 219 -2.98 -1.26 3.58
C GLY A 219 -2.17 -0.27 4.41
N ALA A 220 -2.28 1.03 4.11
CA ALA A 220 -1.61 2.08 4.86
C ALA A 220 -2.11 2.14 6.32
N GLY A 221 -3.43 2.10 6.54
CA GLY A 221 -4.01 2.05 7.88
C GLY A 221 -3.58 0.82 8.67
N ALA A 222 -3.58 -0.36 8.03
CA ALA A 222 -3.13 -1.60 8.67
C ALA A 222 -1.63 -1.55 9.05
N ILE A 223 -0.77 -1.04 8.17
CA ILE A 223 0.67 -0.88 8.44
C ILE A 223 0.88 0.05 9.64
N LEU A 224 0.17 1.18 9.70
CA LEU A 224 0.26 2.10 10.83
C LEU A 224 -0.17 1.45 12.14
N LEU A 225 -1.27 0.70 12.14
CA LEU A 225 -1.74 0.00 13.35
C LEU A 225 -0.75 -1.08 13.80
N VAL A 226 -0.25 -1.91 12.89
CA VAL A 226 0.77 -2.92 13.20
C VAL A 226 2.03 -2.27 13.73
N TYR A 227 2.47 -1.17 13.11
CA TYR A 227 3.64 -0.43 13.57
C TYR A 227 3.46 0.09 15.00
N VAL A 228 2.35 0.77 15.30
CA VAL A 228 2.08 1.27 16.66
C VAL A 228 2.00 0.13 17.65
N TYR A 229 1.29 -0.94 17.30
CA TYR A 229 1.17 -2.12 18.15
C TYR A 229 2.55 -2.69 18.51
N THR A 230 3.42 -2.92 17.53
CA THR A 230 4.77 -3.46 17.77
C THR A 230 5.64 -2.53 18.61
N GLN A 231 5.55 -1.21 18.39
CA GLN A 231 6.31 -0.22 19.17
C GLN A 231 5.82 -0.15 20.63
N VAL A 232 4.51 -0.14 20.82
CA VAL A 232 3.91 -0.06 22.16
C VAL A 232 4.19 -1.35 22.94
N MET A 233 4.08 -2.52 22.30
CA MET A 233 4.40 -3.81 22.95
C MET A 233 5.89 -3.91 23.28
N GLY A 234 6.79 -3.48 22.40
CA GLY A 234 8.22 -3.41 22.70
C GLY A 234 8.55 -2.48 23.87
N ALA A 235 7.89 -1.33 23.95
CA ALA A 235 8.03 -0.42 25.10
C ALA A 235 7.49 -1.04 26.40
N TYR A 236 6.37 -1.77 26.32
CA TYR A 236 5.80 -2.52 27.45
C TYR A 236 6.77 -3.59 27.97
N GLU A 237 7.30 -4.43 27.09
CA GLU A 237 8.26 -5.46 27.44
C GLU A 237 9.52 -4.88 28.09
N ALA A 238 10.03 -3.77 27.56
CA ALA A 238 11.19 -3.07 28.11
C ALA A 238 10.90 -2.51 29.52
N ALA A 239 9.73 -1.91 29.73
CA ALA A 239 9.32 -1.39 31.04
C ALA A 239 9.17 -2.51 32.08
N VAL A 240 8.55 -3.62 31.71
CA VAL A 240 8.42 -4.81 32.59
C VAL A 240 9.78 -5.37 32.97
N GLN A 241 10.75 -5.44 32.02
CA GLN A 241 12.10 -5.94 32.30
C GLN A 241 12.90 -5.00 33.21
N SER A 242 12.68 -3.68 33.09
CA SER A 242 13.34 -2.68 33.94
C SER A 242 12.66 -2.52 35.34
N GLY A 243 11.49 -3.11 35.53
CA GLY A 243 10.70 -2.95 36.77
C GLY A 243 9.99 -1.59 36.85
N GLU A 244 9.88 -0.87 35.73
CA GLU A 244 9.13 0.37 35.62
C GLU A 244 7.65 0.09 35.32
N ASP A 245 6.77 1.02 35.75
CA ASP A 245 5.34 0.93 35.40
C ASP A 245 5.12 1.18 33.89
N PRO A 246 4.63 0.19 33.14
CA PRO A 246 4.39 0.33 31.71
C PRO A 246 3.24 1.29 31.37
N GLY A 247 2.46 1.74 32.34
CA GLY A 247 1.31 2.61 32.13
C GLY A 247 0.13 1.90 31.45
N ILE A 248 -0.92 2.65 31.18
CA ILE A 248 -2.19 2.15 30.62
C ILE A 248 -2.19 2.03 29.10
N LEU A 249 -1.26 2.72 28.41
CA LEU A 249 -1.28 2.83 26.95
C LEU A 249 -1.15 1.48 26.21
N PRO A 250 -0.23 0.57 26.59
CA PRO A 250 -0.11 -0.74 25.95
C PRO A 250 -1.39 -1.54 26.03
N GLN A 251 -2.02 -1.58 27.20
CA GLN A 251 -3.27 -2.30 27.44
C GLN A 251 -4.42 -1.70 26.60
N LEU A 252 -4.53 -0.38 26.51
CA LEU A 252 -5.55 0.31 25.73
C LEU A 252 -5.41 0.03 24.23
N VAL A 253 -4.18 0.04 23.70
CA VAL A 253 -3.90 -0.28 22.28
C VAL A 253 -4.20 -1.75 22.01
N SER A 254 -3.80 -2.67 22.90
CA SER A 254 -4.02 -4.10 22.75
C SER A 254 -5.52 -4.44 22.77
N ILE A 255 -6.26 -3.99 23.80
CA ILE A 255 -7.70 -4.21 23.92
C ILE A 255 -8.46 -3.62 22.72
N THR A 256 -8.14 -2.39 22.33
CA THR A 256 -8.81 -1.76 21.18
C THR A 256 -8.55 -2.53 19.89
N THR A 257 -7.32 -2.98 19.66
CA THR A 257 -6.97 -3.82 18.52
C THR A 257 -7.72 -5.14 18.53
N GLY A 258 -7.77 -5.82 19.67
CA GLY A 258 -8.53 -7.06 19.86
C GLY A 258 -10.02 -6.89 19.58
N LEU A 259 -10.65 -5.85 20.11
CA LEU A 259 -12.07 -5.53 19.84
C LEU A 259 -12.34 -5.25 18.37
N ILE A 260 -11.47 -4.50 17.68
CA ILE A 260 -11.61 -4.23 16.25
C ILE A 260 -11.52 -5.53 15.45
N LEU A 261 -10.57 -6.39 15.75
CA LEU A 261 -10.41 -7.67 15.05
C LEU A 261 -11.63 -8.57 15.29
N LEU A 262 -12.13 -8.66 16.52
CA LEU A 262 -13.35 -9.40 16.84
C LEU A 262 -14.57 -8.86 16.08
N PHE A 263 -14.73 -7.54 16.04
CA PHE A 263 -15.83 -6.90 15.30
C PHE A 263 -15.71 -7.15 13.79
N LEU A 264 -14.52 -7.03 13.20
CA LEU A 264 -14.29 -7.29 11.78
C LEU A 264 -14.52 -8.79 11.45
N GLY A 265 -13.99 -9.67 12.25
CA GLY A 265 -14.18 -11.11 12.09
C GLY A 265 -15.66 -11.50 12.16
N TRP A 266 -16.40 -10.99 13.15
CA TRP A 266 -17.83 -11.20 13.27
C TRP A 266 -18.61 -10.63 12.06
N LYS A 267 -18.27 -9.43 11.58
CA LYS A 267 -18.91 -8.83 10.40
C LYS A 267 -18.68 -9.64 9.13
N ILE A 268 -17.46 -10.12 8.92
CA ILE A 268 -17.14 -10.99 7.77
C ILE A 268 -17.90 -12.30 7.88
N TRP A 269 -17.96 -12.91 9.07
CA TRP A 269 -18.72 -14.13 9.33
C TRP A 269 -20.22 -13.95 9.06
N ALA A 270 -20.81 -12.88 9.58
CA ALA A 270 -22.23 -12.59 9.40
C ALA A 270 -22.62 -12.40 7.91
N GLN A 271 -21.73 -11.76 7.12
CA GLN A 271 -21.96 -11.64 5.67
C GLN A 271 -21.75 -12.94 4.91
N ALA A 272 -20.96 -13.86 5.44
CA ALA A 272 -20.67 -15.16 4.82
C ALA A 272 -21.78 -16.20 5.05
N THR A 273 -22.75 -15.97 5.94
CA THR A 273 -23.83 -16.94 6.22
C THR A 273 -24.91 -17.00 5.15
N ASP A 274 -25.05 -15.95 4.32
CA ASP A 274 -26.20 -15.80 3.43
C ASP A 274 -26.03 -16.36 2.00
N GLN A 275 -24.85 -16.91 1.62
CA GLN A 275 -24.64 -17.43 0.25
C GLN A 275 -23.80 -18.73 0.19
N PRO A 276 -24.22 -19.76 -0.59
CA PRO A 276 -23.46 -20.99 -0.77
C PRO A 276 -22.50 -20.88 -1.96
N SER A 277 -21.21 -20.66 -1.76
CA SER A 277 -20.19 -20.83 -2.80
C SER A 277 -18.80 -21.08 -2.20
N THR A 278 -17.89 -21.66 -3.00
CA THR A 278 -16.51 -22.01 -2.60
C THR A 278 -15.70 -20.79 -2.14
N PHE A 279 -15.99 -19.61 -2.69
CA PHE A 279 -15.39 -18.34 -2.27
C PHE A 279 -15.77 -17.97 -0.84
N LEU A 280 -16.98 -18.31 -0.39
CA LEU A 280 -17.44 -18.08 0.97
C LEU A 280 -16.74 -18.96 1.99
N PHE A 281 -16.25 -20.13 1.59
CA PHE A 281 -15.41 -20.96 2.46
C PHE A 281 -14.10 -20.23 2.80
N LEU A 282 -13.44 -19.62 1.82
CA LEU A 282 -12.22 -18.81 2.06
C LEU A 282 -12.51 -17.60 2.92
N LEU A 283 -13.65 -16.94 2.73
CA LEU A 283 -14.06 -15.79 3.54
C LEU A 283 -14.36 -16.21 4.99
N ARG A 284 -14.97 -17.37 5.20
CA ARG A 284 -15.19 -17.95 6.54
C ARG A 284 -13.90 -18.34 7.21
N LEU A 285 -12.97 -18.93 6.45
CA LEU A 285 -11.63 -19.25 6.97
C LEU A 285 -10.88 -17.99 7.42
N LEU A 286 -10.88 -16.95 6.58
CA LEU A 286 -10.29 -15.65 6.92
C LEU A 286 -10.94 -15.04 8.16
N SER A 287 -12.28 -15.06 8.23
CA SER A 287 -13.02 -14.59 9.39
C SER A 287 -12.64 -15.34 10.67
N ALA A 288 -12.56 -16.68 10.59
CA ALA A 288 -12.15 -17.50 11.71
C ALA A 288 -10.72 -17.17 12.19
N MET A 289 -9.77 -16.98 11.25
CA MET A 289 -8.40 -16.56 11.58
C MET A 289 -8.39 -15.19 12.29
N VAL A 290 -9.13 -14.21 11.78
CA VAL A 290 -9.22 -12.88 12.39
C VAL A 290 -9.85 -12.93 13.78
N LEU A 291 -10.90 -13.76 13.98
CA LEU A 291 -11.52 -13.98 15.29
C LEU A 291 -10.58 -14.65 16.27
N ILE A 292 -9.81 -15.65 15.85
CA ILE A 292 -8.82 -16.33 16.69
C ILE A 292 -7.73 -15.36 17.14
N VAL A 293 -7.19 -14.56 16.21
CA VAL A 293 -6.14 -13.58 16.55
C VAL A 293 -6.68 -12.50 17.48
N GLY A 294 -7.88 -11.96 17.21
CA GLY A 294 -8.52 -10.98 18.09
C GLY A 294 -8.84 -11.55 19.46
N GLY A 295 -9.32 -12.78 19.52
CA GLY A 295 -9.58 -13.50 20.77
C GLY A 295 -8.31 -13.76 21.56
N TRP A 296 -7.22 -14.15 20.92
CA TRP A 296 -5.93 -14.34 21.60
C TRP A 296 -5.41 -13.05 22.24
N ILE A 297 -5.43 -11.94 21.48
CA ILE A 297 -5.03 -10.64 22.02
C ILE A 297 -5.87 -10.29 23.26
N MET A 298 -7.19 -10.45 23.19
CA MET A 298 -8.07 -10.16 24.32
C MET A 298 -7.82 -11.06 25.54
N VAL A 299 -7.62 -12.36 25.32
CA VAL A 299 -7.37 -13.31 26.43
C VAL A 299 -6.01 -13.07 27.07
N GLY A 300 -5.00 -12.63 26.31
CA GLY A 300 -3.69 -12.29 26.84
C GLY A 300 -3.68 -11.06 27.75
N GLU A 301 -4.60 -10.11 27.52
CA GLU A 301 -4.63 -8.83 28.24
C GLU A 301 -5.66 -8.81 29.41
N LEU A 302 -6.70 -9.63 29.35
CA LEU A 302 -7.74 -9.69 30.39
C LEU A 302 -7.24 -10.10 31.80
N PRO A 303 -6.24 -10.98 31.97
CA PRO A 303 -5.73 -11.34 33.30
C PRO A 303 -4.91 -10.24 33.98
N VAL A 304 -4.54 -9.17 33.25
CA VAL A 304 -3.67 -8.09 33.76
C VAL A 304 -4.51 -6.88 34.23
N LEU A 305 -5.81 -6.90 33.95
CA LEU A 305 -6.79 -5.93 34.46
C LEU A 305 -7.44 -6.42 35.76
#